data_affa28dec3ed160fc26a284a51882086
#
_entry.id   affa28dec3ed160fc26a284a51882086
#
_cell.length_a   1.000
_cell.length_b   1.000
_cell.length_c   1.000
_cell.angle_alpha   90.00
_cell.angle_beta   90.00
_cell.angle_gamma   90.00
#
_symmetry.space_group_name_H-M   'P 1'
#
loop_
_entity.id
_entity.type
_entity.pdbx_description
1 polymer ?
#
loop_
_entity_poly.entity_id
_entity_poly.type
_entity_poly.pdbx_seq_one_letter_code
_entity_poly.pdbx_strand_id
1 'polypeptide(L)'
;MKILRTYIKENIGILSLGAIFLTLNTFATLAIPFQISNIINLGIMKKDIDMVYSTSIKMIIILIVGTATGIIANHFVALFATNFTKKNRKLLIRNLESLTVDQVNDFGVASLVTRMGNDNNNAQRLIVAFFQMILPSPIMAIISIFMTIKLSPTLALIPLFTILIFALAIVLTLFKSLPYILKVQKKLDRMTLVLRERFIGAKIIRAFDNSKKEKK
;
A
#
# COMPACT_ATOMS: atom_id res chain seq x y z
N MET A 1 -8.93 -14.69 5.37
CA MET A 1 -8.88 -14.90 3.91
C MET A 1 -10.24 -15.22 3.27
N LYS A 2 -11.09 -16.09 3.86
CA LYS A 2 -12.43 -16.41 3.29
C LYS A 2 -13.33 -15.17 3.15
N ILE A 3 -13.41 -14.30 4.16
CA ILE A 3 -14.25 -13.08 4.16
C ILE A 3 -13.87 -12.15 3.02
N LEU A 4 -12.58 -11.87 2.82
CA LEU A 4 -12.11 -11.01 1.73
C LEU A 4 -12.43 -11.60 0.35
N ARG A 5 -12.23 -12.90 0.16
CA ARG A 5 -12.56 -13.60 -1.09
C ARG A 5 -14.05 -13.53 -1.43
N THR A 6 -14.92 -13.73 -0.46
CA THR A 6 -16.36 -13.61 -0.63
C THR A 6 -16.74 -12.18 -0.97
N TYR A 7 -16.16 -11.19 -0.27
CA TYR A 7 -16.41 -9.79 -0.51
C TYR A 7 -15.98 -9.32 -1.90
N ILE A 8 -14.81 -9.78 -2.37
CA ILE A 8 -14.31 -9.51 -3.74
C ILE A 8 -15.34 -10.02 -4.77
N LYS A 9 -15.86 -11.24 -4.60
CA LYS A 9 -16.84 -11.81 -5.52
C LYS A 9 -18.16 -11.02 -5.57
N GLU A 10 -18.62 -10.55 -4.41
CA GLU A 10 -19.86 -9.77 -4.31
C GLU A 10 -19.70 -8.35 -4.91
N ASN A 11 -18.50 -7.78 -4.90
CA ASN A 11 -18.23 -6.40 -5.33
C ASN A 11 -17.29 -6.34 -6.55
N ILE A 12 -17.29 -7.38 -7.38
CA ILE A 12 -16.41 -7.49 -8.53
C ILE A 12 -16.59 -6.34 -9.52
N GLY A 13 -17.82 -5.80 -9.64
CA GLY A 13 -18.11 -4.66 -10.51
C GLY A 13 -17.37 -3.38 -10.08
N ILE A 14 -17.38 -3.04 -8.79
CA ILE A 14 -16.68 -1.86 -8.27
C ILE A 14 -15.16 -2.05 -8.45
N LEU A 15 -14.70 -3.26 -8.19
CA LEU A 15 -13.29 -3.61 -8.29
C LEU A 15 -12.79 -3.57 -9.74
N SER A 16 -13.57 -4.12 -10.69
CA SER A 16 -13.22 -4.10 -12.11
C SER A 16 -13.21 -2.69 -12.69
N LEU A 17 -14.19 -1.84 -12.32
CA LEU A 17 -14.18 -0.43 -12.70
C LEU A 17 -12.94 0.29 -12.17
N GLY A 18 -12.61 0.10 -10.89
CA GLY A 18 -11.39 0.64 -10.30
C GLY A 18 -10.14 0.18 -11.04
N ALA A 19 -10.03 -1.11 -11.37
CA ALA A 19 -8.91 -1.68 -12.11
C ALA A 19 -8.81 -1.14 -13.55
N ILE A 20 -9.93 -0.99 -14.25
CA ILE A 20 -9.96 -0.42 -15.61
C ILE A 20 -9.46 1.03 -15.59
N PHE A 21 -10.02 1.88 -14.72
CA PHE A 21 -9.59 3.27 -14.64
C PHE A 21 -8.14 3.41 -14.18
N LEU A 22 -7.67 2.54 -13.31
CA LEU A 22 -6.27 2.49 -12.85
C LEU A 22 -5.34 2.09 -14.01
N THR A 23 -5.75 1.15 -14.86
CA THR A 23 -5.01 0.76 -16.05
C THR A 23 -4.96 1.91 -17.06
N LEU A 24 -6.08 2.59 -17.30
CA LEU A 24 -6.13 3.77 -18.17
C LEU A 24 -5.22 4.90 -17.66
N ASN A 25 -5.23 5.17 -16.37
CA ASN A 25 -4.33 6.13 -15.73
C ASN A 25 -2.85 5.74 -15.94
N THR A 26 -2.53 4.45 -15.81
CA THR A 26 -1.18 3.92 -16.03
C THR A 26 -0.72 4.13 -17.48
N PHE A 27 -1.59 3.87 -18.46
CA PHE A 27 -1.32 4.14 -19.85
C PHE A 27 -1.10 5.64 -20.12
N ALA A 28 -1.95 6.50 -19.56
CA ALA A 28 -1.78 7.95 -19.69
C ALA A 28 -0.43 8.43 -19.13
N THR A 29 -0.05 7.92 -17.95
CA THR A 29 1.23 8.25 -17.30
C THR A 29 2.42 7.84 -18.17
N LEU A 30 2.39 6.66 -18.77
CA LEU A 30 3.46 6.16 -19.63
C LEU A 30 3.48 6.82 -21.03
N ALA A 31 2.37 7.37 -21.49
CA ALA A 31 2.31 8.10 -22.74
C ALA A 31 3.06 9.45 -22.69
N ILE A 32 3.21 10.07 -21.51
CA ILE A 32 3.86 11.38 -21.36
C ILE A 32 5.34 11.35 -21.78
N PRO A 33 6.21 10.46 -21.27
CA PRO A 33 7.61 10.36 -21.73
C PRO A 33 7.73 10.12 -23.24
N PHE A 34 6.80 9.35 -23.81
CA PHE A 34 6.76 9.11 -25.26
C PHE A 34 6.45 10.39 -26.04
N GLN A 35 5.51 11.21 -25.59
CA GLN A 35 5.23 12.50 -26.23
C GLN A 35 6.40 13.49 -26.09
N ILE A 36 7.10 13.48 -24.95
CA ILE A 36 8.31 14.29 -24.75
C ILE A 36 9.38 13.87 -25.79
N SER A 37 9.59 12.57 -25.98
CA SER A 37 10.50 12.05 -27.00
C SER A 37 10.13 12.52 -28.42
N ASN A 38 8.83 12.53 -28.74
CA ASN A 38 8.34 13.05 -30.03
C ASN A 38 8.58 14.54 -30.19
N ILE A 39 8.37 15.35 -29.15
CA ILE A 39 8.68 16.79 -29.17
C ILE A 39 10.16 17.01 -29.46
N ILE A 40 11.05 16.27 -28.83
CA ILE A 40 12.50 16.43 -29.01
C ILE A 40 12.91 15.96 -30.40
N ASN A 41 12.57 14.73 -30.79
CA ASN A 41 13.10 14.09 -32.00
C ASN A 41 12.42 14.59 -33.28
N LEU A 42 11.14 14.87 -33.27
CA LEU A 42 10.37 15.24 -34.45
C LEU A 42 10.10 16.75 -34.54
N GLY A 43 10.00 17.44 -33.41
CA GLY A 43 9.78 18.87 -33.34
C GLY A 43 11.10 19.65 -33.32
N ILE A 44 11.82 19.57 -32.18
CA ILE A 44 13.00 20.44 -31.96
C ILE A 44 14.15 20.10 -32.91
N MET A 45 14.51 18.83 -33.05
CA MET A 45 15.63 18.43 -33.91
C MET A 45 15.36 18.70 -35.39
N LYS A 46 14.10 18.64 -35.84
CA LYS A 46 13.70 18.96 -37.22
C LYS A 46 13.28 20.41 -37.40
N LYS A 47 13.32 21.24 -36.35
CA LYS A 47 12.88 22.65 -36.35
C LYS A 47 11.42 22.83 -36.80
N ASP A 48 10.59 21.84 -36.56
CA ASP A 48 9.15 21.83 -36.86
C ASP A 48 8.34 22.34 -35.68
N ILE A 49 8.01 23.63 -35.69
CA ILE A 49 7.28 24.29 -34.60
C ILE A 49 5.83 23.80 -34.53
N ASP A 50 5.19 23.51 -35.67
CA ASP A 50 3.80 23.03 -35.68
C ASP A 50 3.68 21.66 -35.03
N MET A 51 4.69 20.80 -35.26
CA MET A 51 4.78 19.52 -34.59
C MET A 51 4.95 19.65 -33.05
N VAL A 52 5.71 20.64 -32.60
CA VAL A 52 5.86 20.93 -31.15
C VAL A 52 4.53 21.34 -30.55
N TYR A 53 3.82 22.30 -31.20
CA TYR A 53 2.52 22.77 -30.71
C TYR A 53 1.48 21.66 -30.68
N SER A 54 1.32 20.89 -31.74
CA SER A 54 0.34 19.83 -31.84
C SER A 54 0.59 18.71 -30.80
N THR A 55 1.87 18.37 -30.59
CA THR A 55 2.24 17.33 -29.59
C THR A 55 2.07 17.85 -28.18
N SER A 56 2.35 19.12 -27.90
CA SER A 56 2.11 19.74 -26.60
C SER A 56 0.62 19.77 -26.24
N ILE A 57 -0.25 20.08 -27.19
CA ILE A 57 -1.70 20.03 -26.98
C ILE A 57 -2.16 18.60 -26.66
N LYS A 58 -1.68 17.60 -27.43
CA LYS A 58 -1.96 16.18 -27.15
C LYS A 58 -1.52 15.78 -25.74
N MET A 59 -0.35 16.25 -25.31
CA MET A 59 0.20 15.98 -23.99
C MET A 59 -0.67 16.57 -22.88
N ILE A 60 -1.18 17.80 -23.05
CA ILE A 60 -2.13 18.41 -22.11
C ILE A 60 -3.42 17.60 -22.01
N ILE A 61 -3.98 17.16 -23.14
CA ILE A 61 -5.18 16.32 -23.16
C ILE A 61 -4.93 15.00 -22.41
N ILE A 62 -3.79 14.35 -22.67
CA ILE A 62 -3.40 13.09 -21.98
C ILE A 62 -3.27 13.31 -20.47
N LEU A 63 -2.69 14.44 -20.05
CA LEU A 63 -2.58 14.80 -18.62
C LEU A 63 -3.95 14.99 -17.96
N ILE A 64 -4.86 15.71 -18.61
CA ILE A 64 -6.21 15.95 -18.09
C ILE A 64 -6.96 14.62 -17.98
N VAL A 65 -6.97 13.81 -19.04
CA VAL A 65 -7.64 12.49 -19.05
C VAL A 65 -6.98 11.55 -18.04
N GLY A 66 -5.65 11.51 -17.96
CA GLY A 66 -4.91 10.72 -17.01
C GLY A 66 -5.24 11.09 -15.57
N THR A 67 -5.26 12.38 -15.26
CA THR A 67 -5.63 12.86 -13.92
C THR A 67 -7.07 12.51 -13.56
N ALA A 68 -8.01 12.74 -14.48
CA ALA A 68 -9.42 12.39 -14.28
C ALA A 68 -9.62 10.89 -14.03
N THR A 69 -8.99 10.03 -14.85
CA THR A 69 -9.05 8.57 -14.68
C THR A 69 -8.40 8.13 -13.37
N GLY A 70 -7.32 8.78 -12.93
CA GLY A 70 -6.66 8.52 -11.66
C GLY A 70 -7.55 8.86 -10.46
N ILE A 71 -8.24 10.00 -10.49
CA ILE A 71 -9.19 10.40 -9.44
C ILE A 71 -10.34 9.39 -9.36
N ILE A 72 -10.91 9.00 -10.51
CA ILE A 72 -12.00 8.04 -10.57
C ILE A 72 -11.52 6.66 -10.06
N ALA A 73 -10.34 6.20 -10.46
CA ALA A 73 -9.77 4.94 -9.98
C ALA A 73 -9.60 4.95 -8.45
N ASN A 74 -9.01 6.01 -7.90
CA ASN A 74 -8.84 6.16 -6.46
C ASN A 74 -10.17 6.19 -5.69
N HIS A 75 -11.20 6.81 -6.27
CA HIS A 75 -12.52 6.82 -5.68
C HIS A 75 -13.10 5.40 -5.57
N PHE A 76 -13.06 4.59 -6.64
CA PHE A 76 -13.56 3.21 -6.61
C PHE A 76 -12.76 2.33 -5.65
N VAL A 77 -11.44 2.46 -5.60
CA VAL A 77 -10.58 1.73 -4.66
C VAL A 77 -10.91 2.11 -3.21
N ALA A 78 -11.06 3.41 -2.93
CA ALA A 78 -11.42 3.89 -1.60
C ALA A 78 -12.81 3.42 -1.18
N LEU A 79 -13.79 3.47 -2.10
CA LEU A 79 -15.15 2.98 -1.88
C LEU A 79 -15.15 1.48 -1.55
N PHE A 80 -14.44 0.68 -2.34
CA PHE A 80 -14.28 -0.76 -2.10
C PHE A 80 -13.67 -1.04 -0.72
N ALA A 81 -12.55 -0.39 -0.40
CA ALA A 81 -11.84 -0.58 0.86
C ALA A 81 -12.69 -0.15 2.08
N THR A 82 -13.36 1.00 1.98
CA THR A 82 -14.22 1.51 3.06
C THR A 82 -15.45 0.62 3.29
N ASN A 83 -16.10 0.17 2.24
CA ASN A 83 -17.24 -0.73 2.34
C ASN A 83 -16.84 -2.10 2.89
N PHE A 84 -15.66 -2.63 2.52
CA PHE A 84 -15.10 -3.82 3.13
C PHE A 84 -14.91 -3.66 4.63
N THR A 85 -14.28 -2.56 5.05
CA THR A 85 -14.02 -2.25 6.45
C THR A 85 -15.31 -2.10 7.24
N LYS A 86 -16.32 -1.43 6.67
CA LYS A 86 -17.67 -1.29 7.26
C LYS A 86 -18.34 -2.66 7.44
N LYS A 87 -18.32 -3.52 6.42
CA LYS A 87 -18.89 -4.88 6.50
C LYS A 87 -18.16 -5.73 7.53
N ASN A 88 -16.83 -5.68 7.54
CA ASN A 88 -15.99 -6.41 8.50
C ASN A 88 -16.24 -5.95 9.94
N ARG A 89 -16.34 -4.63 10.17
CA ARG A 89 -16.66 -4.08 11.49
C ARG A 89 -18.05 -4.53 11.98
N LYS A 90 -19.05 -4.51 11.09
CA LYS A 90 -20.39 -5.00 11.43
C LYS A 90 -20.38 -6.49 11.82
N LEU A 91 -19.62 -7.32 11.13
CA LEU A 91 -19.46 -8.74 11.46
C LEU A 91 -18.75 -8.93 12.79
N LEU A 92 -17.70 -8.14 13.06
CA LEU A 92 -16.99 -8.18 14.35
C LEU A 92 -17.90 -7.80 15.52
N ILE A 93 -18.68 -6.73 15.38
CA ILE A 93 -19.66 -6.31 16.42
C ILE A 93 -20.70 -7.41 16.65
N ARG A 94 -21.29 -7.95 15.59
CA ARG A 94 -22.28 -9.01 15.70
C ARG A 94 -21.74 -10.27 16.39
N ASN A 95 -20.50 -10.65 16.06
CA ASN A 95 -19.84 -11.76 16.73
C ASN A 95 -19.54 -11.45 18.20
N LEU A 96 -19.17 -10.20 18.51
CA LEU A 96 -18.94 -9.76 19.88
C LEU A 96 -20.22 -9.83 20.73
N GLU A 97 -21.35 -9.40 20.17
CA GLU A 97 -22.65 -9.46 20.84
C GLU A 97 -23.11 -10.91 21.14
N SER A 98 -22.58 -11.89 20.40
CA SER A 98 -22.88 -13.32 20.62
C SER A 98 -21.94 -13.99 21.64
N LEU A 99 -20.91 -13.31 22.14
CA LEU A 99 -19.99 -13.84 23.15
C LEU A 99 -20.59 -13.74 24.56
N THR A 100 -20.28 -14.72 25.40
CA THR A 100 -20.58 -14.65 26.84
C THR A 100 -19.61 -13.69 27.56
N VAL A 101 -19.97 -13.21 28.73
CA VAL A 101 -19.13 -12.32 29.55
C VAL A 101 -17.76 -12.94 29.81
N ASP A 102 -17.72 -14.25 30.12
CA ASP A 102 -16.47 -14.97 30.35
C ASP A 102 -15.57 -15.00 29.12
N GLN A 103 -16.14 -15.27 27.95
CA GLN A 103 -15.41 -15.23 26.69
C GLN A 103 -14.86 -13.83 26.38
N VAL A 104 -15.62 -12.76 26.64
CA VAL A 104 -15.15 -11.38 26.49
C VAL A 104 -13.98 -11.09 27.42
N ASN A 105 -14.03 -11.58 28.67
CA ASN A 105 -12.94 -11.44 29.64
C ASN A 105 -11.69 -12.22 29.21
N ASP A 106 -11.84 -13.43 28.66
CA ASP A 106 -10.73 -14.26 28.18
C ASP A 106 -10.00 -13.58 26.99
N PHE A 107 -10.73 -12.98 26.05
CA PHE A 107 -10.13 -12.21 24.96
C PHE A 107 -9.52 -10.89 25.42
N GLY A 108 -10.03 -10.33 26.50
CA GLY A 108 -9.70 -9.00 27.01
C GLY A 108 -10.32 -7.87 26.20
N VAL A 109 -11.04 -6.97 26.86
CA VAL A 109 -11.74 -5.84 26.24
C VAL A 109 -10.80 -4.97 25.39
N ALA A 110 -9.58 -4.68 25.88
CA ALA A 110 -8.59 -3.90 25.15
C ALA A 110 -8.19 -4.55 23.82
N SER A 111 -8.04 -5.88 23.78
CA SER A 111 -7.73 -6.63 22.55
C SER A 111 -8.88 -6.55 21.55
N LEU A 112 -10.12 -6.67 22.01
CA LEU A 112 -11.31 -6.57 21.16
C LEU A 112 -11.47 -5.18 20.55
N VAL A 113 -11.25 -4.11 21.33
CA VAL A 113 -11.26 -2.72 20.86
C VAL A 113 -10.18 -2.50 19.80
N THR A 114 -8.96 -3.00 20.02
CA THR A 114 -7.87 -2.89 19.04
C THR A 114 -8.20 -3.58 17.73
N ARG A 115 -8.78 -4.78 17.76
CA ARG A 115 -9.21 -5.53 16.57
C ARG A 115 -10.30 -4.81 15.79
N MET A 116 -11.30 -4.23 16.48
CA MET A 116 -12.38 -3.49 15.84
C MET A 116 -11.92 -2.14 15.24
N GLY A 117 -10.95 -1.49 15.86
CA GLY A 117 -10.41 -0.20 15.43
C GLY A 117 -9.19 -0.35 14.55
N ASN A 118 -8.05 -0.59 15.17
CA ASN A 118 -6.73 -0.49 14.53
C ASN A 118 -6.50 -1.56 13.47
N ASP A 119 -6.82 -2.82 13.77
CA ASP A 119 -6.60 -3.92 12.83
C ASP A 119 -7.50 -3.79 11.62
N ASN A 120 -8.75 -3.36 11.83
CA ASN A 120 -9.70 -3.13 10.75
C ASN A 120 -9.28 -1.96 9.84
N ASN A 121 -8.76 -0.88 10.42
CA ASN A 121 -8.20 0.25 9.67
C ASN A 121 -6.90 -0.14 8.92
N ASN A 122 -6.06 -0.99 9.53
CA ASN A 122 -4.87 -1.52 8.85
C ASN A 122 -5.25 -2.39 7.65
N ALA A 123 -6.30 -3.21 7.77
CA ALA A 123 -6.82 -3.98 6.64
C ALA A 123 -7.28 -3.07 5.49
N GLN A 124 -7.95 -1.94 5.80
CA GLN A 124 -8.32 -0.93 4.79
C GLN A 124 -7.08 -0.36 4.09
N ARG A 125 -6.08 0.06 4.85
CA ARG A 125 -4.83 0.62 4.30
C ARG A 125 -4.11 -0.38 3.39
N LEU A 126 -4.07 -1.65 3.79
CA LEU A 126 -3.45 -2.71 2.97
C LEU A 126 -4.19 -2.91 1.65
N ILE A 127 -5.52 -2.87 1.65
CA ILE A 127 -6.31 -2.96 0.42
C ILE A 127 -6.00 -1.78 -0.49
N VAL A 128 -6.03 -0.55 0.03
CA VAL A 128 -5.72 0.66 -0.75
C VAL A 128 -4.29 0.59 -1.31
N ALA A 129 -3.30 0.24 -0.47
CA ALA A 129 -1.91 0.11 -0.90
C ALA A 129 -1.72 -0.96 -1.98
N PHE A 130 -2.43 -2.08 -1.90
CA PHE A 130 -2.38 -3.13 -2.92
C PHE A 130 -2.81 -2.59 -4.29
N PHE A 131 -3.93 -1.88 -4.35
CA PHE A 131 -4.44 -1.33 -5.61
C PHE A 131 -3.64 -0.14 -6.13
N GLN A 132 -3.11 0.71 -5.25
CA GLN A 132 -2.39 1.91 -5.66
C GLN A 132 -0.90 1.66 -5.95
N MET A 133 -0.28 0.68 -5.33
CA MET A 133 1.16 0.44 -5.46
C MET A 133 1.48 -0.90 -6.11
N ILE A 134 0.89 -2.01 -5.61
CA ILE A 134 1.28 -3.36 -6.04
C ILE A 134 0.70 -3.70 -7.41
N LEU A 135 -0.58 -3.38 -7.64
CA LEU A 135 -1.24 -3.72 -8.90
C LEU A 135 -0.72 -2.95 -10.12
N PRO A 136 -0.47 -1.62 -10.07
CA PRO A 136 0.06 -0.87 -11.20
C PRO A 136 1.51 -1.22 -11.57
N SER A 137 2.33 -1.61 -10.60
CA SER A 137 3.77 -1.82 -10.80
C SER A 137 4.09 -2.86 -11.89
N PRO A 138 3.53 -4.09 -11.90
CA PRO A 138 3.80 -5.04 -12.96
C PRO A 138 3.23 -4.61 -14.31
N ILE A 139 2.09 -3.90 -14.32
CA ILE A 139 1.49 -3.35 -15.54
C ILE A 139 2.44 -2.32 -16.15
N MET A 140 2.94 -1.38 -15.34
CA MET A 140 3.93 -0.38 -15.77
C MET A 140 5.21 -1.04 -16.29
N ALA A 141 5.73 -2.06 -15.60
CA ALA A 141 6.93 -2.77 -16.01
C ALA A 141 6.76 -3.44 -17.39
N ILE A 142 5.66 -4.15 -17.60
CA ILE A 142 5.37 -4.83 -18.89
C ILE A 142 5.25 -3.81 -20.01
N ILE A 143 4.48 -2.73 -19.81
CA ILE A 143 4.27 -1.70 -20.84
C ILE A 143 5.59 -0.97 -21.16
N SER A 144 6.37 -0.62 -20.12
CA SER A 144 7.68 0.04 -20.31
C SER A 144 8.64 -0.82 -21.11
N ILE A 145 8.77 -2.11 -20.79
CA ILE A 145 9.61 -3.03 -21.57
C ILE A 145 9.15 -3.10 -23.02
N PHE A 146 7.84 -3.27 -23.25
CA PHE A 146 7.28 -3.34 -24.60
C PHE A 146 7.50 -2.07 -25.40
N MET A 147 7.33 -0.90 -24.80
CA MET A 147 7.62 0.38 -25.45
C MET A 147 9.11 0.54 -25.77
N THR A 148 10.00 0.14 -24.84
CA THR A 148 11.44 0.23 -25.07
C THR A 148 11.91 -0.70 -26.18
N ILE A 149 11.36 -1.92 -26.28
CA ILE A 149 11.65 -2.85 -27.39
C ILE A 149 11.28 -2.22 -28.75
N LYS A 150 10.15 -1.52 -28.84
CA LYS A 150 9.73 -0.84 -30.07
C LYS A 150 10.64 0.32 -30.47
N LEU A 151 11.22 1.03 -29.51
CA LEU A 151 12.15 2.13 -29.75
C LEU A 151 13.55 1.61 -30.11
N SER A 152 14.08 0.68 -29.35
CA SER A 152 15.37 0.04 -29.58
C SER A 152 15.46 -1.26 -28.79
N PRO A 153 15.55 -2.43 -29.48
CA PRO A 153 15.69 -3.71 -28.82
C PRO A 153 16.93 -3.80 -27.90
N THR A 154 18.02 -3.15 -28.31
CA THR A 154 19.27 -3.14 -27.53
C THR A 154 19.09 -2.38 -26.20
N LEU A 155 18.38 -1.24 -26.22
CA LEU A 155 18.11 -0.46 -25.02
C LEU A 155 17.11 -1.15 -24.08
N ALA A 156 16.29 -2.07 -24.58
CA ALA A 156 15.33 -2.83 -23.76
C ALA A 156 15.99 -3.77 -22.74
N LEU A 157 17.27 -4.11 -22.95
CA LEU A 157 18.05 -4.88 -21.97
C LEU A 157 18.26 -4.10 -20.66
N ILE A 158 18.34 -2.78 -20.71
CA ILE A 158 18.57 -1.94 -19.51
C ILE A 158 17.45 -2.08 -18.49
N PRO A 159 16.16 -1.82 -18.79
CA PRO A 159 15.08 -2.01 -17.84
C PRO A 159 14.92 -3.48 -17.41
N LEU A 160 15.19 -4.44 -18.29
CA LEU A 160 15.13 -5.86 -17.91
C LEU A 160 16.14 -6.21 -16.82
N PHE A 161 17.43 -5.84 -17.02
CA PHE A 161 18.46 -6.06 -16.00
C PHE A 161 18.18 -5.25 -14.72
N THR A 162 17.68 -4.03 -14.86
CA THR A 162 17.32 -3.21 -13.70
C THR A 162 16.24 -3.88 -12.84
N ILE A 163 15.19 -4.41 -13.45
CA ILE A 163 14.12 -5.13 -12.74
C ILE A 163 14.69 -6.37 -12.03
N LEU A 164 15.56 -7.15 -12.69
CA LEU A 164 16.18 -8.32 -12.08
C LEU A 164 17.06 -7.96 -10.87
N ILE A 165 17.87 -6.90 -10.99
CA ILE A 165 18.73 -6.41 -9.89
C ILE A 165 17.87 -5.94 -8.72
N PHE A 166 16.80 -5.16 -8.97
CA PHE A 166 15.89 -4.71 -7.91
C PHE A 166 15.15 -5.88 -7.27
N ALA A 167 14.66 -6.84 -8.05
CA ALA A 167 14.01 -8.03 -7.51
C ALA A 167 14.95 -8.81 -6.59
N LEU A 168 16.20 -9.03 -7.02
CA LEU A 168 17.23 -9.68 -6.20
C LEU A 168 17.53 -8.88 -4.93
N ALA A 169 17.70 -7.55 -5.05
CA ALA A 169 17.96 -6.67 -3.91
C ALA A 169 16.82 -6.71 -2.88
N ILE A 170 15.56 -6.70 -3.33
CA ILE A 170 14.38 -6.82 -2.45
C ILE A 170 14.39 -8.15 -1.72
N VAL A 171 14.60 -9.25 -2.44
CA VAL A 171 14.65 -10.60 -1.85
C VAL A 171 15.74 -10.68 -0.81
N LEU A 172 16.97 -10.25 -1.12
CA LEU A 172 18.09 -10.24 -0.19
C LEU A 172 17.82 -9.37 1.04
N THR A 173 17.21 -8.19 0.83
CA THR A 173 16.85 -7.28 1.93
C THR A 173 15.82 -7.91 2.84
N LEU A 174 14.77 -8.54 2.31
CA LEU A 174 13.74 -9.21 3.10
C LEU A 174 14.35 -10.35 3.94
N PHE A 175 15.17 -11.20 3.33
CA PHE A 175 15.82 -12.31 4.06
C PHE A 175 16.74 -11.80 5.19
N LYS A 176 17.50 -10.74 4.95
CA LYS A 176 18.37 -10.16 5.98
C LYS A 176 17.62 -9.37 7.04
N SER A 177 16.59 -8.61 6.66
CA SER A 177 15.87 -7.72 7.60
C SER A 177 14.92 -8.46 8.53
N LEU A 178 14.30 -9.56 8.07
CA LEU A 178 13.32 -10.31 8.85
C LEU A 178 13.85 -10.75 10.24
N PRO A 179 15.04 -11.36 10.38
CA PRO A 179 15.56 -11.74 11.70
C PRO A 179 15.86 -10.53 12.60
N TYR A 180 16.24 -9.39 12.04
CA TYR A 180 16.47 -8.16 12.83
C TYR A 180 15.14 -7.58 13.34
N ILE A 181 14.10 -7.56 12.52
CA ILE A 181 12.75 -7.12 12.92
C ILE A 181 12.26 -7.97 14.09
N LEU A 182 12.39 -9.29 14.02
CA LEU A 182 12.00 -10.20 15.10
C LEU A 182 12.82 -9.98 16.38
N LYS A 183 14.13 -9.67 16.26
CA LYS A 183 14.97 -9.32 17.42
C LYS A 183 14.53 -8.00 18.05
N VAL A 184 14.21 -6.99 17.25
CA VAL A 184 13.70 -5.70 17.74
C VAL A 184 12.39 -5.89 18.48
N GLN A 185 11.43 -6.65 17.92
CA GLN A 185 10.17 -6.94 18.59
C GLN A 185 10.38 -7.59 19.96
N LYS A 186 11.23 -8.64 20.04
CA LYS A 186 11.55 -9.27 21.33
C LYS A 186 12.16 -8.30 22.36
N LYS A 187 12.99 -7.35 21.92
CA LYS A 187 13.55 -6.34 22.80
C LYS A 187 12.52 -5.32 23.27
N LEU A 188 11.60 -4.92 22.38
CA LEU A 188 10.50 -4.03 22.72
C LEU A 188 9.54 -4.69 23.71
N ASP A 189 9.21 -5.96 23.51
CA ASP A 189 8.37 -6.73 24.47
C ASP A 189 9.02 -6.79 25.85
N ARG A 190 10.33 -7.07 25.91
CA ARG A 190 11.08 -7.08 27.18
C ARG A 190 11.12 -5.71 27.85
N MET A 191 11.31 -4.64 27.06
CA MET A 191 11.29 -3.27 27.56
C MET A 191 9.90 -2.93 28.15
N THR A 192 8.83 -3.29 27.45
CA THR A 192 7.45 -3.10 27.92
C THR A 192 7.19 -3.86 29.22
N LEU A 193 7.70 -5.10 29.33
CA LEU A 193 7.60 -5.89 30.55
C LEU A 193 8.29 -5.18 31.73
N VAL A 194 9.55 -4.75 31.55
CA VAL A 194 10.32 -4.05 32.60
C VAL A 194 9.63 -2.75 33.02
N LEU A 195 9.12 -1.97 32.05
CA LEU A 195 8.37 -0.75 32.34
C LEU A 195 7.10 -1.07 33.16
N ARG A 196 6.36 -2.11 32.77
CA ARG A 196 5.16 -2.54 33.51
C ARG A 196 5.50 -2.95 34.95
N GLU A 197 6.57 -3.73 35.14
CA GLU A 197 7.04 -4.13 36.49
C GLU A 197 7.43 -2.92 37.33
N ARG A 198 8.15 -1.94 36.74
CA ARG A 198 8.50 -0.69 37.41
C ARG A 198 7.27 0.14 37.81
N PHE A 199 6.30 0.27 36.89
CA PHE A 199 5.06 1.00 37.22
C PHE A 199 4.23 0.32 38.32
N ILE A 200 4.15 -1.00 38.31
CA ILE A 200 3.47 -1.76 39.36
C ILE A 200 4.25 -1.68 40.68
N GLY A 201 5.58 -1.85 40.61
CA GLY A 201 6.48 -1.80 41.78
C GLY A 201 6.56 -0.41 42.39
N ALA A 202 6.43 0.68 41.60
CA ALA A 202 6.50 2.05 42.10
C ALA A 202 5.43 2.36 43.18
N LYS A 203 4.26 1.78 43.09
CA LYS A 203 3.22 1.90 44.14
C LYS A 203 3.65 1.25 45.44
N ILE A 204 4.28 0.09 45.35
CA ILE A 204 4.77 -0.67 46.52
C ILE A 204 5.97 0.03 47.14
N ILE A 205 6.93 0.50 46.34
CA ILE A 205 8.11 1.24 46.76
C ILE A 205 7.73 2.52 47.52
N ARG A 206 6.73 3.27 47.01
CA ARG A 206 6.22 4.47 47.67
C ARG A 206 5.48 4.16 48.96
N ALA A 207 4.75 3.04 49.02
CA ALA A 207 4.02 2.64 50.21
C ALA A 207 4.94 2.22 51.35
N PHE A 208 6.13 1.65 51.04
CA PHE A 208 7.11 1.17 52.04
C PHE A 208 8.35 2.08 52.16
N ASP A 209 8.37 3.29 51.56
CA ASP A 209 9.47 4.28 51.57
C ASP A 209 10.86 3.68 51.24
N ASN A 210 10.90 2.71 50.36
CA ASN A 210 12.10 1.96 49.98
C ASN A 210 12.85 2.57 48.79
N SER A 211 12.68 3.86 48.55
CA SER A 211 13.21 4.63 47.39
C SER A 211 14.74 4.63 47.31
N LYS A 212 15.47 4.38 48.42
CA LYS A 212 16.95 4.33 48.44
C LYS A 212 17.54 3.04 47.87
N LYS A 213 16.79 1.94 47.79
CA LYS A 213 17.27 0.66 47.24
C LYS A 213 17.09 0.55 45.74
N GLU A 214 16.22 1.34 45.13
CA GLU A 214 15.97 1.30 43.68
C GLU A 214 17.06 2.05 42.88
N LYS A 215 17.84 2.93 43.50
CA LYS A 215 18.90 3.73 42.85
C LYS A 215 20.25 3.01 42.70
N LYS A 216 20.37 1.78 43.13
CA LYS A 216 21.50 0.88 42.92
C LYS A 216 21.17 -0.16 41.85
#